data_e2c8c49079d93226bfd8e571a12de2c8
#
_entry.id   e2c8c49079d93226bfd8e571a12de2c8
#
_cell.length_a   1.000
_cell.length_b   1.000
_cell.length_c   1.000
_cell.angle_alpha   90.00
_cell.angle_beta   90.00
_cell.angle_gamma   90.00
#
_symmetry.space_group_name_H-M   'P 1'
#
loop_
_entity.id
_entity.type
_entity.pdbx_description
1 polymer ?
#
loop_
_entity_poly.entity_id
_entity_poly.type
_entity_poly.pdbx_seq_one_letter_code
_entity_poly.pdbx_strand_id
1 'polypeptide(L)'
;NISDEQFYEAIQSFGGAARRLELIAKNDKSVVYKDFAHSPSKLKATTSAVKTQFPDKELYAVMELHTFSSLNAEFLATYQGSMNAADKAIVYFNPETIAHKKLDPISVGQVKEAFGREDLMVRTNSEQLQNYLKGIDWDDKVLLLMSSGNFDGINLNEFGTGLISPNQSV
;
A
#
# COMPACT_ATOMS: atom_id res chain seq x y z
N ASN A 1 34.50 2.55 18.69
CA ASN A 1 33.37 1.95 19.37
C ASN A 1 32.40 3.07 19.78
N ILE A 2 31.15 2.97 19.38
CA ILE A 2 30.08 3.88 19.80
C ILE A 2 29.64 3.42 21.20
N SER A 3 29.48 4.35 22.16
CA SER A 3 28.94 4.02 23.47
C SER A 3 27.42 3.78 23.39
N ASP A 4 26.86 3.07 24.37
CA ASP A 4 25.42 2.82 24.42
C ASP A 4 24.61 4.13 24.46
N GLU A 5 25.11 5.16 25.14
CA GLU A 5 24.52 6.50 25.20
C GLU A 5 24.49 7.19 23.83
N GLN A 6 25.61 7.14 23.09
CA GLN A 6 25.68 7.67 21.72
C GLN A 6 24.77 6.92 20.75
N PHE A 7 24.60 5.60 20.98
CA PHE A 7 23.66 4.79 20.21
C PHE A 7 22.20 5.17 20.48
N TYR A 8 21.83 5.37 21.75
CA TYR A 8 20.47 5.79 22.13
C TYR A 8 20.15 7.22 21.65
N GLU A 9 21.08 8.17 21.73
CA GLU A 9 20.89 9.52 21.17
C GLU A 9 20.72 9.48 19.64
N ALA A 10 21.53 8.69 18.93
CA ALA A 10 21.40 8.52 17.49
C ALA A 10 20.04 7.88 17.09
N ILE A 11 19.55 6.91 17.88
CA ILE A 11 18.24 6.29 17.64
C ILE A 11 17.09 7.27 17.89
N GLN A 12 17.16 8.13 18.91
CA GLN A 12 16.12 9.13 19.16
C GLN A 12 16.01 10.18 18.04
N SER A 13 17.14 10.50 17.39
CA SER A 13 17.17 11.40 16.23
C SER A 13 16.92 10.70 14.89
N PHE A 14 16.85 9.36 14.88
CA PHE A 14 16.64 8.58 13.67
C PHE A 14 15.17 8.64 13.24
N GLY A 15 14.87 9.49 12.26
CA GLY A 15 13.54 9.66 11.67
C GLY A 15 12.98 8.45 10.89
N GLY A 16 13.50 7.25 11.17
CA GLY A 16 13.13 6.03 10.46
C GLY A 16 13.88 5.86 9.12
N ALA A 17 13.91 4.65 8.60
CA ALA A 17 14.38 4.44 7.23
C ALA A 17 13.34 5.02 6.27
N ALA A 18 13.75 5.96 5.41
CA ALA A 18 12.90 6.56 4.40
C ALA A 18 12.10 5.48 3.64
N ARG A 19 10.84 5.72 3.37
CA ARG A 19 9.88 4.82 2.71
C ARG A 19 9.40 3.64 3.57
N ARG A 20 9.49 3.69 4.91
CA ARG A 20 8.87 2.69 5.80
C ARG A 20 7.79 3.36 6.63
N LEU A 21 6.55 2.92 6.45
CA LEU A 21 5.33 3.41 7.11
C LEU A 21 5.35 4.94 7.32
N GLU A 22 5.50 5.66 6.22
CA GLU A 22 5.58 7.12 6.22
C GLU A 22 4.18 7.72 6.26
N LEU A 23 3.92 8.59 7.24
CA LEU A 23 2.67 9.33 7.33
C LEU A 23 2.59 10.37 6.20
N ILE A 24 1.57 10.27 5.36
CA ILE A 24 1.26 11.27 4.31
C ILE A 24 0.39 12.37 4.88
N ALA A 25 -0.73 11.99 5.49
CA ALA A 25 -1.71 12.92 6.02
C ALA A 25 -2.51 12.29 7.16
N LYS A 26 -2.99 13.14 8.08
CA LYS A 26 -3.84 12.74 9.19
C LYS A 26 -4.78 13.89 9.56
N ASN A 27 -6.04 13.56 9.85
CA ASN A 27 -7.00 14.42 10.53
C ASN A 27 -7.59 13.68 11.74
N ASP A 28 -8.62 14.21 12.38
CA ASP A 28 -9.23 13.61 13.56
C ASP A 28 -9.84 12.23 13.28
N LYS A 29 -10.29 11.98 12.04
CA LYS A 29 -11.02 10.77 11.66
C LYS A 29 -10.18 9.80 10.83
N SER A 30 -9.25 10.29 10.02
CA SER A 30 -8.61 9.53 8.95
C SER A 30 -7.11 9.63 8.97
N VAL A 31 -6.44 8.60 8.49
CA VAL A 31 -4.98 8.54 8.39
C VAL A 31 -4.58 7.94 7.04
N VAL A 32 -3.58 8.52 6.40
CA VAL A 32 -3.01 8.01 5.15
C VAL A 32 -1.52 7.75 5.33
N TYR A 33 -1.12 6.52 5.07
CA TYR A 33 0.27 6.07 5.09
C TYR A 33 0.73 5.63 3.71
N LYS A 34 2.03 5.73 3.47
CA LYS A 34 2.71 4.99 2.41
C LYS A 34 3.83 4.14 2.99
N ASP A 35 4.11 2.99 2.35
CA ASP A 35 5.15 2.06 2.76
C ASP A 35 5.82 1.42 1.54
N PHE A 36 7.07 1.03 1.68
CA PHE A 36 7.84 0.32 0.65
C PHE A 36 7.64 -1.21 0.68
N ALA A 37 6.67 -1.70 1.46
CA ALA A 37 6.36 -3.12 1.50
C ALA A 37 5.91 -3.61 0.12
N HIS A 38 6.65 -4.55 -0.44
CA HIS A 38 6.39 -5.12 -1.76
C HIS A 38 6.60 -6.65 -1.79
N SER A 39 7.15 -7.25 -0.74
CA SER A 39 7.25 -8.70 -0.58
C SER A 39 6.14 -9.23 0.32
N PRO A 40 5.72 -10.50 0.17
CA PRO A 40 4.61 -11.08 0.93
C PRO A 40 4.73 -10.92 2.45
N SER A 41 5.92 -11.19 2.99
CA SER A 41 6.17 -11.08 4.44
C SER A 41 6.09 -9.65 4.95
N LYS A 42 6.65 -8.68 4.20
CA LYS A 42 6.57 -7.24 4.55
C LYS A 42 5.13 -6.74 4.44
N LEU A 43 4.43 -7.13 3.37
CA LEU A 43 3.03 -6.79 3.16
C LEU A 43 2.17 -7.24 4.34
N LYS A 44 2.32 -8.50 4.75
CA LYS A 44 1.63 -9.06 5.91
C LYS A 44 1.97 -8.31 7.20
N ALA A 45 3.25 -8.07 7.45
CA ALA A 45 3.71 -7.39 8.67
C ALA A 45 3.19 -5.95 8.75
N THR A 46 3.34 -5.16 7.66
CA THR A 46 2.90 -3.75 7.64
C THR A 46 1.37 -3.65 7.76
N THR A 47 0.61 -4.47 7.03
CA THR A 47 -0.85 -4.47 7.09
C THR A 47 -1.35 -4.83 8.49
N SER A 48 -0.76 -5.87 9.12
CA SER A 48 -1.11 -6.27 10.48
C SER A 48 -0.75 -5.19 11.51
N ALA A 49 0.41 -4.56 11.40
CA ALA A 49 0.84 -3.51 12.30
C ALA A 49 -0.10 -2.30 12.26
N VAL A 50 -0.48 -1.86 11.04
CA VAL A 50 -1.43 -0.73 10.87
C VAL A 50 -2.81 -1.09 11.43
N LYS A 51 -3.32 -2.30 11.16
CA LYS A 51 -4.62 -2.72 11.71
C LYS A 51 -4.60 -2.81 13.24
N THR A 52 -3.49 -3.28 13.83
CA THR A 52 -3.32 -3.31 15.29
C THR A 52 -3.28 -1.91 15.90
N GLN A 53 -2.67 -0.95 15.19
CA GLN A 53 -2.61 0.45 15.64
C GLN A 53 -3.97 1.15 15.57
N PHE A 54 -4.83 0.75 14.64
CA PHE A 54 -6.15 1.34 14.40
C PHE A 54 -7.24 0.26 14.37
N PRO A 55 -7.49 -0.46 15.48
CA PRO A 55 -8.41 -1.61 15.51
C PRO A 55 -9.85 -1.23 15.14
N ASP A 56 -10.29 -0.03 15.50
CA ASP A 56 -11.65 0.46 15.31
C ASP A 56 -11.87 1.16 13.96
N LYS A 57 -10.80 1.40 13.19
CA LYS A 57 -10.90 2.02 11.86
C LYS A 57 -10.90 0.99 10.75
N GLU A 58 -11.66 1.25 9.69
CA GLU A 58 -11.63 0.42 8.48
C GLU A 58 -10.32 0.62 7.72
N LEU A 59 -9.53 -0.44 7.57
CA LEU A 59 -8.24 -0.41 6.88
C LEU A 59 -8.39 -0.75 5.40
N TYR A 60 -8.13 0.23 4.55
CA TYR A 60 -7.93 0.07 3.10
C TYR A 60 -6.44 -0.13 2.83
N ALA A 61 -6.05 -1.33 2.42
CA ALA A 61 -4.68 -1.63 2.02
C ALA A 61 -4.59 -1.74 0.49
N VAL A 62 -3.74 -0.93 -0.11
CA VAL A 62 -3.51 -0.89 -1.56
C VAL A 62 -2.07 -1.31 -1.83
N MET A 63 -1.89 -2.36 -2.62
CA MET A 63 -0.59 -2.90 -3.01
C MET A 63 -0.37 -2.74 -4.51
N GLU A 64 0.77 -2.17 -4.92
CA GLU A 64 1.24 -2.20 -6.31
C GLU A 64 2.17 -3.38 -6.55
N LEU A 65 1.83 -4.25 -7.49
CA LEU A 65 2.74 -5.25 -8.05
C LEU A 65 3.61 -4.56 -9.12
N HIS A 66 4.87 -4.30 -8.78
CA HIS A 66 5.77 -3.53 -9.64
C HIS A 66 7.13 -4.20 -9.89
N THR A 67 7.60 -5.04 -8.96
CA THR A 67 8.90 -5.73 -9.09
C THR A 67 8.83 -6.87 -10.10
N PHE A 68 9.98 -7.29 -10.62
CA PHE A 68 10.06 -8.47 -11.51
C PHE A 68 9.46 -9.72 -10.86
N SER A 69 9.75 -9.96 -9.57
CA SER A 69 9.21 -11.10 -8.84
C SER A 69 7.70 -10.99 -8.62
N SER A 70 7.18 -9.84 -8.20
CA SER A 70 5.76 -9.66 -7.93
C SER A 70 4.87 -9.74 -9.20
N LEU A 71 5.47 -9.57 -10.37
CA LEU A 71 4.81 -9.71 -11.68
C LEU A 71 5.02 -11.09 -12.31
N ASN A 72 5.66 -12.02 -11.61
CA ASN A 72 5.86 -13.40 -12.05
C ASN A 72 4.76 -14.30 -11.47
N ALA A 73 4.09 -15.07 -12.32
CA ALA A 73 2.95 -15.89 -11.94
C ALA A 73 3.28 -16.94 -10.87
N GLU A 74 4.46 -17.57 -10.93
CA GLU A 74 4.89 -18.54 -9.92
C GLU A 74 5.11 -17.91 -8.55
N PHE A 75 5.69 -16.69 -8.53
CA PHE A 75 5.92 -15.95 -7.28
C PHE A 75 4.63 -15.41 -6.69
N LEU A 76 3.61 -15.11 -7.51
CA LEU A 76 2.31 -14.58 -7.03
C LEU A 76 1.69 -15.47 -5.96
N ALA A 77 1.79 -16.80 -6.06
CA ALA A 77 1.23 -17.72 -5.07
C ALA A 77 1.75 -17.48 -3.63
N THR A 78 2.93 -16.88 -3.50
CA THR A 78 3.51 -16.54 -2.18
C THR A 78 2.78 -15.41 -1.45
N TYR A 79 1.90 -14.65 -2.14
CA TYR A 79 1.11 -13.57 -1.55
C TYR A 79 -0.13 -14.05 -0.81
N GLN A 80 -0.42 -15.35 -0.82
CA GLN A 80 -1.59 -15.90 -0.14
C GLN A 80 -1.69 -15.44 1.32
N GLY A 81 -2.81 -14.84 1.67
CA GLY A 81 -3.09 -14.34 3.03
C GLY A 81 -2.29 -13.11 3.47
N SER A 82 -1.43 -12.54 2.62
CA SER A 82 -0.57 -11.40 3.00
C SER A 82 -1.33 -10.10 3.31
N MET A 83 -2.58 -9.98 2.86
CA MET A 83 -3.45 -8.83 3.14
C MET A 83 -4.67 -9.16 4.00
N ASN A 84 -4.68 -10.30 4.72
CA ASN A 84 -5.85 -10.73 5.50
C ASN A 84 -6.20 -9.77 6.65
N ALA A 85 -5.24 -8.99 7.15
CA ALA A 85 -5.49 -8.01 8.20
C ALA A 85 -6.21 -6.74 7.70
N ALA A 86 -6.26 -6.51 6.39
CA ALA A 86 -7.00 -5.37 5.82
C ALA A 86 -8.50 -5.66 5.74
N ASP A 87 -9.33 -4.68 6.07
CA ASP A 87 -10.78 -4.77 5.88
C ASP A 87 -11.13 -4.69 4.38
N LYS A 88 -10.41 -3.86 3.64
CA LYS A 88 -10.49 -3.76 2.17
C LYS A 88 -9.10 -3.93 1.57
N ALA A 89 -8.94 -4.91 0.70
CA ALA A 89 -7.68 -5.19 0.01
C ALA A 89 -7.80 -4.87 -1.48
N ILE A 90 -6.85 -4.10 -1.98
CA ILE A 90 -6.78 -3.66 -3.37
C ILE A 90 -5.39 -3.97 -3.90
N VAL A 91 -5.32 -4.63 -5.04
CA VAL A 91 -4.06 -4.85 -5.75
C VAL A 91 -4.11 -4.11 -7.08
N TYR A 92 -3.06 -3.40 -7.35
CA TYR A 92 -2.85 -2.70 -8.61
C TYR A 92 -1.65 -3.27 -9.36
N PHE A 93 -1.76 -3.44 -10.66
CA PHE A 93 -0.64 -3.67 -11.55
C PHE A 93 -0.91 -3.08 -12.93
N ASN A 94 0.16 -2.66 -13.62
CA ASN A 94 0.05 -2.13 -14.96
C ASN A 94 0.51 -3.18 -16.00
N PRO A 95 -0.37 -3.64 -16.92
CA PRO A 95 0.00 -4.57 -18.00
C PRO A 95 1.12 -4.04 -18.91
N GLU A 96 1.21 -2.73 -19.13
CA GLU A 96 2.29 -2.14 -19.93
C GLU A 96 3.65 -2.30 -19.24
N THR A 97 3.69 -2.18 -17.90
CA THR A 97 4.90 -2.43 -17.11
C THR A 97 5.36 -3.88 -17.26
N ILE A 98 4.44 -4.84 -17.32
CA ILE A 98 4.74 -6.26 -17.54
C ILE A 98 5.36 -6.43 -18.93
N ALA A 99 4.76 -5.83 -19.96
CA ALA A 99 5.25 -5.88 -21.34
C ALA A 99 6.64 -5.23 -21.48
N HIS A 100 6.87 -4.06 -20.86
CA HIS A 100 8.18 -3.40 -20.85
C HIS A 100 9.26 -4.25 -20.17
N LYS A 101 8.89 -5.01 -19.13
CA LYS A 101 9.80 -5.93 -18.42
C LYS A 101 10.00 -7.25 -19.19
N LYS A 102 9.30 -7.45 -20.30
CA LYS A 102 9.33 -8.70 -21.11
C LYS A 102 8.97 -9.94 -20.28
N LEU A 103 8.01 -9.78 -19.36
CA LEU A 103 7.44 -10.85 -18.57
C LEU A 103 6.18 -11.39 -19.22
N ASP A 104 5.82 -12.63 -18.89
CA ASP A 104 4.56 -13.21 -19.31
C ASP A 104 3.39 -12.45 -18.69
N PRO A 105 2.29 -12.21 -19.44
CA PRO A 105 1.12 -11.52 -18.92
C PRO A 105 0.50 -12.25 -17.74
N ILE A 106 0.10 -11.51 -16.71
CA ILE A 106 -0.71 -12.02 -15.61
C ILE A 106 -2.14 -11.48 -15.74
N SER A 107 -3.11 -12.29 -15.36
CA SER A 107 -4.52 -11.91 -15.37
C SER A 107 -5.02 -11.45 -14.00
N VAL A 108 -6.11 -10.70 -14.00
CA VAL A 108 -6.84 -10.34 -12.77
C VAL A 108 -7.25 -11.58 -11.97
N GLY A 109 -7.67 -12.65 -12.65
CA GLY A 109 -8.03 -13.92 -12.03
C GLY A 109 -6.87 -14.56 -11.28
N GLN A 110 -5.70 -14.65 -11.92
CA GLN A 110 -4.48 -15.18 -11.27
C GLN A 110 -4.09 -14.37 -10.03
N VAL A 111 -4.20 -13.03 -10.07
CA VAL A 111 -3.91 -12.19 -8.92
C VAL A 111 -4.89 -12.47 -7.78
N LYS A 112 -6.21 -12.56 -8.04
CA LYS A 112 -7.21 -12.89 -7.03
C LYS A 112 -6.96 -14.25 -6.38
N GLU A 113 -6.71 -15.26 -7.19
CA GLU A 113 -6.40 -16.62 -6.72
C GLU A 113 -5.13 -16.62 -5.84
N ALA A 114 -4.08 -15.95 -6.28
CA ALA A 114 -2.80 -15.89 -5.59
C ALA A 114 -2.89 -15.25 -4.20
N PHE A 115 -3.68 -14.21 -4.03
CA PHE A 115 -3.89 -13.58 -2.72
C PHE A 115 -4.84 -14.34 -1.82
N GLY A 116 -5.65 -15.27 -2.37
CA GLY A 116 -6.59 -16.11 -1.63
C GLY A 116 -7.71 -15.33 -0.93
N ARG A 117 -8.17 -14.23 -1.54
CA ARG A 117 -9.27 -13.39 -1.04
C ARG A 117 -10.33 -13.19 -2.11
N GLU A 118 -11.55 -13.64 -1.83
CA GLU A 118 -12.68 -13.47 -2.76
C GLU A 118 -13.07 -12.02 -2.97
N ASP A 119 -12.96 -11.20 -1.92
CA ASP A 119 -13.28 -9.77 -1.92
C ASP A 119 -12.14 -8.88 -2.43
N LEU A 120 -11.03 -9.48 -2.90
CA LEU A 120 -9.90 -8.71 -3.44
C LEU A 120 -10.32 -7.89 -4.64
N MET A 121 -10.13 -6.59 -4.55
CA MET A 121 -10.29 -5.70 -5.70
C MET A 121 -8.97 -5.63 -6.48
N VAL A 122 -9.03 -5.88 -7.79
CA VAL A 122 -7.85 -5.74 -8.66
C VAL A 122 -8.10 -4.62 -9.66
N ARG A 123 -7.13 -3.74 -9.84
CA ARG A 123 -7.13 -2.66 -10.82
C ARG A 123 -5.89 -2.72 -11.69
N THR A 124 -6.05 -2.42 -12.97
CA THR A 124 -4.97 -2.42 -13.98
C THR A 124 -4.78 -1.06 -14.62
N ASN A 125 -5.52 -0.07 -14.18
CA ASN A 125 -5.45 1.31 -14.64
C ASN A 125 -5.36 2.25 -13.43
N SER A 126 -4.34 3.10 -13.44
CA SER A 126 -4.02 4.02 -12.32
C SER A 126 -5.12 5.07 -12.12
N GLU A 127 -5.70 5.60 -13.19
CA GLU A 127 -6.78 6.58 -13.11
C GLU A 127 -8.05 5.96 -12.49
N GLN A 128 -8.40 4.74 -12.88
CA GLN A 128 -9.53 4.02 -12.27
C GLN A 128 -9.31 3.74 -10.78
N LEU A 129 -8.07 3.41 -10.38
CA LEU A 129 -7.71 3.27 -8.97
C LEU A 129 -7.90 4.60 -8.22
N GLN A 130 -7.37 5.70 -8.77
CA GLN A 130 -7.50 7.03 -8.17
C GLN A 130 -8.97 7.45 -8.03
N ASN A 131 -9.77 7.27 -9.09
CA ASN A 131 -11.19 7.64 -9.09
C ASN A 131 -11.98 6.82 -8.07
N TYR A 132 -11.66 5.52 -7.93
CA TYR A 132 -12.25 4.69 -6.89
C TYR A 132 -11.92 5.23 -5.49
N LEU A 133 -10.64 5.51 -5.20
CA LEU A 133 -10.22 6.01 -3.88
C LEU A 133 -10.78 7.41 -3.59
N LYS A 134 -10.92 8.28 -4.59
CA LYS A 134 -11.55 9.60 -4.45
C LYS A 134 -13.05 9.53 -4.14
N GLY A 135 -13.72 8.45 -4.55
CA GLY A 135 -15.15 8.24 -4.30
C GLY A 135 -15.47 7.67 -2.90
N ILE A 136 -14.45 7.34 -2.09
CA ILE A 136 -14.65 6.82 -0.75
C ILE A 136 -14.85 7.97 0.23
N ASP A 137 -15.85 7.85 1.10
CA ASP A 137 -15.92 8.64 2.32
C ASP A 137 -14.86 8.14 3.30
N TRP A 138 -13.86 8.97 3.58
CA TRP A 138 -12.70 8.59 4.39
C TRP A 138 -12.92 8.72 5.89
N ASP A 139 -14.10 9.11 6.37
CA ASP A 139 -14.39 9.17 7.80
C ASP A 139 -14.18 7.79 8.46
N ASP A 140 -13.44 7.78 9.57
CA ASP A 140 -13.08 6.61 10.37
C ASP A 140 -12.32 5.49 9.61
N LYS A 141 -11.49 5.90 8.66
CA LYS A 141 -10.71 4.98 7.81
C LYS A 141 -9.21 5.26 7.83
N VAL A 142 -8.46 4.21 7.51
CA VAL A 142 -7.02 4.28 7.28
C VAL A 142 -6.73 3.82 5.86
N LEU A 143 -5.97 4.60 5.11
CA LEU A 143 -5.42 4.22 3.82
C LEU A 143 -3.95 3.89 3.96
N LEU A 144 -3.57 2.69 3.51
CA LEU A 144 -2.18 2.22 3.46
C LEU A 144 -1.80 1.94 2.00
N LEU A 145 -0.94 2.76 1.43
CA LEU A 145 -0.43 2.65 0.06
C LEU A 145 0.93 1.95 0.08
N MET A 146 1.04 0.76 -0.50
CA MET A 146 2.26 -0.06 -0.46
C MET A 146 2.81 -0.28 -1.86
N SER A 147 4.03 0.17 -2.11
CA SER A 147 4.70 0.00 -3.39
C SER A 147 6.20 0.15 -3.32
N SER A 148 6.92 -0.56 -4.19
CA SER A 148 8.30 -0.25 -4.57
C SER A 148 8.41 0.69 -5.79
N GLY A 149 7.28 0.99 -6.44
CA GLY A 149 7.11 1.95 -7.53
C GLY A 149 6.40 3.22 -7.06
N ASN A 150 5.54 3.74 -7.91
CA ASN A 150 4.81 4.99 -7.67
C ASN A 150 3.38 4.99 -8.28
N PHE A 151 2.79 3.82 -8.48
CA PHE A 151 1.44 3.66 -9.06
C PHE A 151 1.28 4.41 -10.39
N ASP A 152 2.26 4.25 -11.28
CA ASP A 152 2.36 4.95 -12.58
C ASP A 152 2.45 6.48 -12.46
N GLY A 153 3.31 6.97 -11.57
CA GLY A 153 3.63 8.38 -11.48
C GLY A 153 2.70 9.19 -10.58
N ILE A 154 1.88 8.55 -9.75
CA ILE A 154 1.07 9.26 -8.77
C ILE A 154 1.98 9.94 -7.74
N ASN A 155 1.81 11.24 -7.52
CA ASN A 155 2.36 11.91 -6.35
C ASN A 155 1.54 11.50 -5.11
N LEU A 156 2.00 10.45 -4.41
CA LEU A 156 1.26 9.87 -3.29
C LEU A 156 1.02 10.86 -2.14
N ASN A 157 1.92 11.83 -1.95
CA ASN A 157 1.77 12.83 -0.89
C ASN A 157 0.62 13.78 -1.21
N GLU A 158 0.59 14.36 -2.41
CA GLU A 158 -0.50 15.22 -2.86
C GLU A 158 -1.83 14.47 -2.93
N PHE A 159 -1.79 13.28 -3.50
CA PHE A 159 -2.97 12.43 -3.65
C PHE A 159 -3.58 12.07 -2.28
N GLY A 160 -2.78 11.52 -1.37
CA GLY A 160 -3.25 11.10 -0.05
C GLY A 160 -3.73 12.27 0.80
N THR A 161 -3.04 13.42 0.75
CA THR A 161 -3.49 14.65 1.43
C THR A 161 -4.83 15.11 0.87
N GLY A 162 -5.00 15.08 -0.44
CA GLY A 162 -6.25 15.49 -1.11
C GLY A 162 -7.45 14.61 -0.76
N LEU A 163 -7.24 13.33 -0.43
CA LEU A 163 -8.34 12.42 -0.08
C LEU A 163 -9.01 12.76 1.26
N ILE A 164 -8.25 13.24 2.24
CA ILE A 164 -8.75 13.49 3.60
C ILE A 164 -8.76 14.96 4.00
N SER A 165 -8.38 15.85 3.06
CA SER A 165 -8.59 17.28 3.24
C SER A 165 -10.08 17.59 3.25
N PRO A 166 -10.58 18.46 4.12
CA PRO A 166 -11.98 18.88 4.05
C PRO A 166 -12.24 19.46 2.66
N ASN A 167 -13.27 18.97 1.99
CA ASN A 167 -13.72 19.53 0.72
C ASN A 167 -13.82 21.04 0.87
N GLN A 168 -12.97 21.78 0.18
CA GLN A 168 -13.25 23.18 -0.08
C GLN A 168 -14.45 23.18 -1.03
N SER A 169 -15.64 23.14 -0.45
CA SER A 169 -16.88 23.43 -1.18
C SER A 169 -16.74 24.84 -1.71
N VAL A 170 -16.55 24.97 -3.02
CA VAL A 170 -16.66 26.22 -3.76
C VAL A 170 -18.14 26.54 -3.94
#